data_7dd8188ea55b18fa1bc21eaf8fa442e2
#
_entry.id   7dd8188ea55b18fa1bc21eaf8fa442e2
#
_cell.length_a   1.000
_cell.length_b   1.000
_cell.length_c   1.000
_cell.angle_alpha   90.00
_cell.angle_beta   90.00
_cell.angle_gamma   90.00
#
_symmetry.space_group_name_H-M   'P 1'
#
loop_
_entity.id
_entity.type
_entity.pdbx_description
1 polymer ?
#
loop_
_entity_poly.entity_id
_entity_poly.type
_entity_poly.pdbx_seq_one_letter_code
_entity_poly.pdbx_strand_id
1 'polypeptide(L)'
;MNLNKWLLGIGICSLGFGLYMVFVKPHVDDYYLDHENAQAIENYQSKNVSAIPLDTPTDKSKMIGYIEIKDAHIKAPVYPGAATEKQLKHGLSLVEEDESVDEQNVSIAGHKAEGRHLQFADLYKVHMGSKVEFHTKGETRRYEIVSHRKVNPTNTSVLEEKVGKSQLTLITCDDYNPNKNKWMTRSIYVAKAV
;
A
#
# COMPACT_ATOMS: atom_id res chain seq x y z
N MET A 1 23.51 -38.30 31.04
CA MET A 1 22.85 -37.03 30.62
C MET A 1 21.36 -37.33 30.52
N ASN A 2 20.53 -36.68 31.36
CA ASN A 2 19.12 -37.11 31.52
C ASN A 2 18.29 -36.70 30.29
N LEU A 3 17.77 -37.68 29.57
CA LEU A 3 16.88 -37.53 28.40
C LEU A 3 15.73 -36.53 28.66
N ASN A 4 15.16 -36.57 29.87
CA ASN A 4 14.07 -35.69 30.29
C ASN A 4 14.47 -34.18 30.31
N LYS A 5 15.72 -33.86 30.67
CA LYS A 5 16.19 -32.45 30.65
C LYS A 5 16.40 -31.94 29.23
N TRP A 6 16.82 -32.81 28.32
CA TRP A 6 16.96 -32.51 26.90
C TRP A 6 15.59 -32.25 26.23
N LEU A 7 14.62 -33.12 26.51
CA LEU A 7 13.25 -32.97 26.03
C LEU A 7 12.59 -31.68 26.56
N LEU A 8 12.81 -31.36 27.84
CA LEU A 8 12.34 -30.12 28.44
C LEU A 8 12.96 -28.89 27.75
N GLY A 9 14.27 -28.90 27.48
CA GLY A 9 14.98 -27.83 26.76
C GLY A 9 14.45 -27.61 25.36
N ILE A 10 14.23 -28.68 24.59
CA ILE A 10 13.65 -28.61 23.25
C ILE A 10 12.23 -28.02 23.31
N GLY A 11 11.41 -28.46 24.28
CA GLY A 11 10.04 -27.92 24.46
C GLY A 11 10.02 -26.41 24.75
N ILE A 12 10.91 -25.96 25.64
CA ILE A 12 11.02 -24.51 25.96
C ILE A 12 11.48 -23.70 24.73
N CYS A 13 12.50 -24.19 24.00
CA CYS A 13 12.97 -23.52 22.78
C CYS A 13 11.90 -23.47 21.69
N SER A 14 11.15 -24.57 21.50
CA SER A 14 10.05 -24.59 20.52
C SER A 14 8.93 -23.61 20.87
N LEU A 15 8.59 -23.52 22.15
CA LEU A 15 7.57 -22.62 22.66
C LEU A 15 8.02 -21.15 22.54
N GLY A 16 9.28 -20.86 22.90
CA GLY A 16 9.89 -19.54 22.70
C GLY A 16 9.94 -19.12 21.23
N PHE A 17 10.32 -20.05 20.34
CA PHE A 17 10.33 -19.80 18.90
C PHE A 17 8.91 -19.55 18.35
N GLY A 18 7.92 -20.33 18.80
CA GLY A 18 6.52 -20.11 18.43
C GLY A 18 6.00 -18.75 18.87
N LEU A 19 6.29 -18.35 20.11
CA LEU A 19 5.93 -17.01 20.61
C LEU A 19 6.63 -15.89 19.84
N TYR A 20 7.92 -16.04 19.53
CA TYR A 20 8.65 -15.10 18.69
C TYR A 20 8.00 -14.94 17.31
N MET A 21 7.67 -16.03 16.63
CA MET A 21 7.09 -16.02 15.28
C MET A 21 5.70 -15.36 15.25
N VAL A 22 4.92 -15.48 16.33
CA VAL A 22 3.55 -14.92 16.39
C VAL A 22 3.54 -13.48 16.87
N PHE A 23 4.33 -13.13 17.89
CA PHE A 23 4.22 -11.83 18.56
C PHE A 23 5.34 -10.85 18.20
N VAL A 24 6.55 -11.32 17.91
CA VAL A 24 7.70 -10.43 17.70
C VAL A 24 7.98 -10.24 16.20
N LYS A 25 8.03 -11.34 15.46
CA LYS A 25 8.39 -11.29 14.03
C LYS A 25 7.53 -10.34 13.19
N PRO A 26 6.19 -10.27 13.33
CA PRO A 26 5.38 -9.32 12.57
C PRO A 26 5.78 -7.86 12.79
N HIS A 27 6.08 -7.48 14.04
CA HIS A 27 6.51 -6.10 14.36
C HIS A 27 7.91 -5.79 13.80
N VAL A 28 8.78 -6.79 13.80
CA VAL A 28 10.12 -6.66 13.20
C VAL A 28 10.01 -6.50 11.68
N ASP A 29 9.18 -7.31 11.02
CA ASP A 29 8.95 -7.23 9.58
C ASP A 29 8.34 -5.87 9.18
N ASP A 30 7.39 -5.33 9.97
CA ASP A 30 6.80 -4.02 9.74
C ASP A 30 7.83 -2.89 9.89
N TYR A 31 8.67 -2.95 10.93
CA TYR A 31 9.75 -1.98 11.14
C TYR A 31 10.73 -1.94 9.96
N TYR A 32 11.12 -3.11 9.45
CA TYR A 32 12.01 -3.17 8.28
C TYR A 32 11.34 -2.61 7.03
N LEU A 33 10.06 -2.93 6.79
CA LEU A 33 9.32 -2.41 5.64
C LEU A 33 9.17 -0.88 5.70
N ASP A 34 8.86 -0.33 6.87
CA ASP A 34 8.77 1.12 7.07
C ASP A 34 10.12 1.81 6.82
N HIS A 35 11.20 1.18 7.27
CA HIS A 35 12.54 1.71 7.06
C HIS A 35 12.96 1.65 5.57
N GLU A 36 12.70 0.54 4.89
CA GLU A 36 12.93 0.41 3.45
C GLU A 36 12.10 1.41 2.65
N ASN A 37 10.83 1.60 3.00
CA ASN A 37 9.95 2.58 2.38
C ASN A 37 10.47 4.02 2.58
N ALA A 38 10.89 4.36 3.80
CA ALA A 38 11.46 5.67 4.10
C ALA A 38 12.74 5.93 3.29
N GLN A 39 13.65 4.96 3.20
CA GLN A 39 14.86 5.06 2.39
C GLN A 39 14.54 5.17 0.89
N ALA A 40 13.56 4.41 0.39
CA ALA A 40 13.15 4.49 -1.01
C ALA A 40 12.63 5.89 -1.36
N ILE A 41 11.81 6.47 -0.48
CA ILE A 41 11.28 7.84 -0.65
C ILE A 41 12.41 8.87 -0.57
N GLU A 42 13.33 8.77 0.38
CA GLU A 42 14.47 9.68 0.50
C GLU A 42 15.36 9.62 -0.75
N ASN A 43 15.67 8.43 -1.23
CA ASN A 43 16.42 8.23 -2.47
C ASN A 43 15.69 8.79 -3.70
N TYR A 44 14.36 8.70 -3.74
CA TYR A 44 13.57 9.29 -4.80
C TYR A 44 13.60 10.81 -4.76
N GLN A 45 13.47 11.42 -3.59
CA GLN A 45 13.54 12.87 -3.38
C GLN A 45 14.93 13.46 -3.69
N SER A 46 16.00 12.74 -3.38
CA SER A 46 17.38 13.19 -3.60
C SER A 46 17.80 13.13 -5.07
N LYS A 47 17.18 12.30 -5.87
CA LYS A 47 17.42 12.27 -7.33
C LYS A 47 16.71 13.47 -7.93
N ASN A 48 17.47 14.39 -8.56
CA ASN A 48 16.89 15.47 -9.36
C ASN A 48 15.99 14.88 -10.45
N VAL A 49 14.69 14.89 -10.20
CA VAL A 49 13.66 14.16 -10.96
C VAL A 49 13.37 14.81 -12.33
N SER A 50 14.09 15.87 -12.70
CA SER A 50 13.99 16.52 -14.02
C SER A 50 14.31 15.63 -15.22
N ALA A 51 14.74 14.38 -14.99
CA ALA A 51 15.20 13.47 -16.02
C ALA A 51 14.49 12.09 -16.02
N ILE A 52 13.33 11.94 -15.35
CA ILE A 52 12.55 10.70 -15.52
C ILE A 52 11.84 10.77 -16.88
N PRO A 53 12.08 9.80 -17.79
CA PRO A 53 11.35 9.72 -19.06
C PRO A 53 9.83 9.73 -18.83
N LEU A 54 9.09 10.31 -19.76
CA LEU A 54 7.62 10.36 -19.75
C LEU A 54 6.97 8.96 -19.70
N ASP A 55 7.71 7.94 -20.11
CA ASP A 55 7.23 6.55 -20.10
C ASP A 55 7.29 5.98 -18.68
N THR A 56 6.21 5.32 -18.28
CA THR A 56 6.15 4.55 -17.03
C THR A 56 7.30 3.53 -17.03
N PRO A 57 8.12 3.46 -15.97
CA PRO A 57 9.23 2.53 -15.95
C PRO A 57 8.73 1.09 -16.15
N THR A 58 9.27 0.38 -17.13
CA THR A 58 9.01 -1.05 -17.33
C THR A 58 9.60 -1.90 -16.20
N ASP A 59 10.54 -1.34 -15.46
CA ASP A 59 11.15 -1.98 -14.28
C ASP A 59 10.23 -1.80 -13.05
N LYS A 60 9.45 -2.83 -12.76
CA LYS A 60 8.49 -2.87 -11.66
C LYS A 60 9.13 -2.81 -10.26
N SER A 61 10.44 -2.88 -10.15
CA SER A 61 11.17 -2.69 -8.90
C SER A 61 11.47 -1.23 -8.59
N LYS A 62 11.28 -0.34 -9.55
CA LYS A 62 11.53 1.10 -9.38
C LYS A 62 10.25 1.83 -9.05
N MET A 63 10.26 2.55 -7.92
CA MET A 63 9.14 3.40 -7.57
C MET A 63 8.95 4.54 -8.59
N ILE A 64 7.69 4.86 -8.87
CA ILE A 64 7.27 5.94 -9.78
C ILE A 64 6.87 7.21 -9.04
N GLY A 65 6.77 7.14 -7.73
CA GLY A 65 6.36 8.23 -6.86
C GLY A 65 6.06 7.75 -5.46
N TYR A 66 5.51 8.64 -4.64
CA TYR A 66 4.97 8.28 -3.32
C TYR A 66 3.70 9.08 -3.01
N ILE A 67 2.84 8.52 -2.19
CA ILE A 67 1.63 9.20 -1.68
C ILE A 67 1.88 9.68 -0.25
N GLU A 68 1.38 10.87 0.06
CA GLU A 68 1.28 11.39 1.42
C GLU A 68 -0.18 11.77 1.73
N ILE A 69 -0.71 11.23 2.85
CA ILE A 69 -2.05 11.51 3.38
C ILE A 69 -1.90 11.77 4.88
N LYS A 70 -1.85 13.05 5.27
CA LYS A 70 -1.55 13.45 6.66
C LYS A 70 -2.60 12.97 7.66
N ASP A 71 -3.88 13.04 7.29
CA ASP A 71 -4.99 12.64 8.16
C ASP A 71 -4.97 11.15 8.51
N ALA A 72 -4.35 10.33 7.68
CA ALA A 72 -4.19 8.89 7.89
C ALA A 72 -2.77 8.49 8.29
N HIS A 73 -1.84 9.44 8.43
CA HIS A 73 -0.42 9.18 8.68
C HIS A 73 0.21 8.24 7.65
N ILE A 74 -0.28 8.31 6.40
CA ILE A 74 0.24 7.50 5.30
C ILE A 74 1.32 8.28 4.56
N LYS A 75 2.50 7.67 4.42
CA LYS A 75 3.55 8.09 3.49
C LYS A 75 4.18 6.84 2.91
N ALA A 76 3.81 6.50 1.67
CA ALA A 76 4.15 5.21 1.10
C ALA A 76 4.58 5.30 -0.36
N PRO A 77 5.62 4.53 -0.79
CA PRO A 77 6.09 4.50 -2.16
C PRO A 77 5.05 3.85 -3.06
N VAL A 78 4.98 4.33 -4.32
CA VAL A 78 4.12 3.79 -5.37
C VAL A 78 4.98 3.17 -6.45
N TYR A 79 4.64 1.96 -6.84
CA TYR A 79 5.31 1.17 -7.88
C TYR A 79 4.40 0.99 -9.10
N PRO A 80 4.96 0.77 -10.30
CA PRO A 80 4.15 0.49 -11.49
C PRO A 80 3.44 -0.85 -11.35
N GLY A 81 2.24 -0.96 -11.99
CA GLY A 81 1.33 -2.12 -11.91
C GLY A 81 1.90 -3.44 -12.34
N ALA A 82 1.17 -4.56 -12.27
CA ALA A 82 -0.17 -4.73 -11.72
C ALA A 82 -0.12 -4.96 -10.19
N ALA A 83 -1.20 -4.62 -9.49
CA ALA A 83 -1.33 -4.79 -8.03
C ALA A 83 -1.42 -6.26 -7.61
N THR A 84 -0.39 -7.04 -7.91
CA THR A 84 -0.25 -8.43 -7.46
C THR A 84 0.18 -8.49 -6.00
N GLU A 85 -0.06 -9.63 -5.34
CA GLU A 85 0.41 -9.84 -3.96
C GLU A 85 1.92 -9.62 -3.81
N LYS A 86 2.70 -10.04 -4.82
CA LYS A 86 4.15 -9.84 -4.85
C LYS A 86 4.50 -8.35 -4.90
N GLN A 87 3.83 -7.58 -5.76
CA GLN A 87 4.09 -6.15 -5.92
C GLN A 87 3.71 -5.37 -4.66
N LEU A 88 2.54 -5.67 -4.09
CA LEU A 88 2.05 -5.02 -2.88
C LEU A 88 2.90 -5.30 -1.62
N LYS A 89 3.79 -6.28 -1.63
CA LYS A 89 4.78 -6.47 -0.54
C LYS A 89 5.83 -5.37 -0.48
N HIS A 90 6.07 -4.67 -1.58
CA HIS A 90 7.08 -3.61 -1.65
C HIS A 90 6.50 -2.21 -1.34
N GLY A 91 5.20 -2.02 -1.47
CA GLY A 91 4.56 -0.73 -1.26
C GLY A 91 3.20 -0.67 -1.93
N LEU A 92 2.74 0.54 -2.22
CA LEU A 92 1.55 0.75 -3.04
C LEU A 92 1.88 0.43 -4.51
N SER A 93 0.87 0.03 -5.28
CA SER A 93 1.05 -0.27 -6.70
C SER A 93 -0.07 0.32 -7.54
N LEU A 94 0.23 0.73 -8.77
CA LEU A 94 -0.81 0.91 -9.78
C LEU A 94 -1.59 -0.41 -9.94
N VAL A 95 -2.85 -0.32 -10.35
CA VAL A 95 -3.74 -1.50 -10.36
C VAL A 95 -3.57 -2.32 -11.62
N GLU A 96 -3.47 -1.68 -12.77
CA GLU A 96 -3.34 -2.34 -14.06
C GLU A 96 -1.88 -2.40 -14.53
N GLU A 97 -1.59 -3.34 -15.42
CA GLU A 97 -0.22 -3.67 -15.85
C GLU A 97 0.46 -2.51 -16.59
N ASP A 98 -0.30 -1.82 -17.40
CA ASP A 98 0.10 -0.74 -18.33
C ASP A 98 -0.44 0.63 -17.89
N GLU A 99 -1.00 0.73 -16.69
CA GLU A 99 -1.54 1.98 -16.15
C GLU A 99 -0.45 3.04 -16.01
N SER A 100 -0.74 4.24 -16.49
CA SER A 100 0.14 5.40 -16.43
C SER A 100 -0.31 6.38 -15.35
N VAL A 101 0.66 7.04 -14.71
CA VAL A 101 0.37 8.16 -13.78
C VAL A 101 -0.22 9.39 -14.49
N ASP A 102 -0.23 9.42 -15.83
CA ASP A 102 -0.78 10.51 -16.62
C ASP A 102 -2.22 10.27 -17.06
N GLU A 103 -2.81 9.14 -16.68
CA GLU A 103 -4.22 8.86 -16.91
C GLU A 103 -5.14 9.80 -16.15
N GLN A 104 -6.35 9.93 -16.64
CA GLN A 104 -7.36 10.79 -16.00
C GLN A 104 -7.82 10.21 -14.65
N ASN A 105 -7.84 8.89 -14.51
CA ASN A 105 -8.09 8.18 -13.27
C ASN A 105 -6.91 7.28 -12.94
N VAL A 106 -6.01 7.72 -12.09
CA VAL A 106 -4.91 6.89 -11.61
C VAL A 106 -5.40 6.02 -10.45
N SER A 107 -5.33 4.72 -10.59
CA SER A 107 -5.80 3.75 -9.59
C SER A 107 -4.64 3.15 -8.82
N ILE A 108 -4.63 3.30 -7.50
CA ILE A 108 -3.55 2.84 -6.63
C ILE A 108 -4.10 1.90 -5.57
N ALA A 109 -3.53 0.71 -5.51
CA ALA A 109 -3.87 -0.31 -4.52
C ALA A 109 -2.80 -0.40 -3.41
N GLY A 110 -3.26 -0.76 -2.22
CA GLY A 110 -2.41 -1.02 -1.07
C GLY A 110 -3.02 -2.07 -0.14
N HIS A 111 -2.15 -2.77 0.59
CA HIS A 111 -2.58 -3.73 1.59
C HIS A 111 -3.29 -3.07 2.78
N LYS A 112 -4.27 -3.80 3.32
CA LYS A 112 -4.84 -3.57 4.65
C LYS A 112 -4.67 -4.86 5.46
N ALA A 113 -4.01 -4.78 6.60
CA ALA A 113 -3.94 -5.87 7.54
C ALA A 113 -4.31 -5.35 8.93
N GLU A 114 -5.20 -6.06 9.64
CA GLU A 114 -5.58 -5.68 11.00
C GLU A 114 -4.37 -5.74 11.94
N GLY A 115 -4.20 -4.69 12.74
CA GLY A 115 -3.12 -4.59 13.73
C GLY A 115 -1.72 -4.32 13.16
N ARG A 116 -1.61 -4.01 11.88
CA ARG A 116 -0.35 -3.65 11.21
C ARG A 116 -0.48 -2.31 10.50
N HIS A 117 0.50 -1.43 10.67
CA HIS A 117 0.58 -0.13 9.98
C HIS A 117 1.15 -0.29 8.57
N LEU A 118 0.45 -1.07 7.73
CA LEU A 118 0.87 -1.29 6.35
C LEU A 118 0.12 -0.37 5.40
N GLN A 119 0.87 0.32 4.57
CA GLN A 119 0.39 1.03 3.36
C GLN A 119 -0.97 1.74 3.55
N PHE A 120 -2.09 1.06 3.22
CA PHE A 120 -3.46 1.57 3.36
C PHE A 120 -4.21 1.04 4.59
N ALA A 121 -3.50 0.46 5.59
CA ALA A 121 -4.14 0.00 6.82
C ALA A 121 -4.91 1.11 7.53
N ASP A 122 -4.36 2.31 7.54
CA ASP A 122 -4.94 3.50 8.20
C ASP A 122 -5.80 4.38 7.27
N LEU A 123 -6.03 3.95 6.02
CA LEU A 123 -6.82 4.72 5.05
C LEU A 123 -8.27 4.99 5.53
N TYR A 124 -8.78 4.17 6.43
CA TYR A 124 -10.11 4.38 7.05
C TYR A 124 -10.21 5.66 7.90
N LYS A 125 -9.08 6.28 8.26
CA LYS A 125 -9.05 7.54 9.04
C LYS A 125 -9.35 8.77 8.19
N VAL A 126 -9.27 8.67 6.86
CA VAL A 126 -9.59 9.80 5.98
C VAL A 126 -11.09 10.10 5.99
N HIS A 127 -11.43 11.35 5.75
CA HIS A 127 -12.79 11.84 5.62
C HIS A 127 -12.97 12.65 4.33
N MET A 128 -14.19 13.03 4.00
CA MET A 128 -14.45 13.93 2.88
C MET A 128 -13.69 15.24 3.11
N GLY A 129 -12.93 15.68 2.10
CA GLY A 129 -12.06 16.84 2.19
C GLY A 129 -10.62 16.57 2.61
N SER A 130 -10.29 15.35 3.07
CA SER A 130 -8.89 14.95 3.35
C SER A 130 -8.02 15.13 2.13
N LYS A 131 -6.82 15.69 2.33
CA LYS A 131 -5.89 15.97 1.25
C LYS A 131 -4.99 14.77 0.98
N VAL A 132 -4.79 14.49 -0.31
CA VAL A 132 -3.88 13.47 -0.81
C VAL A 132 -2.86 14.16 -1.70
N GLU A 133 -1.58 14.02 -1.40
CA GLU A 133 -0.48 14.47 -2.24
C GLU A 133 0.16 13.26 -2.92
N PHE A 134 0.20 13.28 -4.25
CA PHE A 134 0.91 12.30 -5.05
C PHE A 134 2.14 12.97 -5.67
N HIS A 135 3.30 12.59 -5.17
CA HIS A 135 4.61 13.08 -5.63
C HIS A 135 5.13 12.15 -6.73
N THR A 136 5.12 12.60 -7.97
CA THR A 136 5.56 11.82 -9.13
C THR A 136 6.16 12.71 -10.20
N LYS A 137 7.08 12.21 -11.00
CA LYS A 137 7.71 12.92 -12.13
C LYS A 137 8.22 14.33 -11.79
N GLY A 138 8.69 14.53 -10.55
CA GLY A 138 9.21 15.84 -10.09
C GLY A 138 8.15 16.89 -9.77
N GLU A 139 6.88 16.51 -9.79
CA GLU A 139 5.77 17.37 -9.42
C GLU A 139 4.98 16.79 -8.24
N THR A 140 4.21 17.63 -7.58
CA THR A 140 3.26 17.24 -6.55
C THR A 140 1.86 17.49 -7.06
N ARG A 141 1.11 16.44 -7.29
CA ARG A 141 -0.32 16.49 -7.64
C ARG A 141 -1.14 16.45 -6.37
N ARG A 142 -2.06 17.40 -6.23
CA ARG A 142 -2.91 17.53 -5.04
C ARG A 142 -4.32 17.14 -5.36
N TYR A 143 -4.88 16.32 -4.47
CA TYR A 143 -6.24 15.82 -4.58
C TYR A 143 -6.98 15.98 -3.26
N GLU A 144 -8.30 15.91 -3.32
CA GLU A 144 -9.18 15.94 -2.16
C GLU A 144 -10.15 14.76 -2.23
N ILE A 145 -10.29 14.01 -1.12
CA ILE A 145 -11.23 12.88 -1.02
C ILE A 145 -12.66 13.41 -1.17
N VAL A 146 -13.37 12.92 -2.19
CA VAL A 146 -14.74 13.32 -2.51
C VAL A 146 -15.76 12.20 -2.39
N SER A 147 -15.31 10.94 -2.31
CA SER A 147 -16.22 9.82 -2.02
C SER A 147 -15.48 8.63 -1.42
N HIS A 148 -16.21 7.87 -0.63
CA HIS A 148 -15.82 6.55 -0.14
C HIS A 148 -16.98 5.59 -0.31
N ARG A 149 -16.69 4.39 -0.81
CA ARG A 149 -17.69 3.31 -0.92
C ARG A 149 -17.02 1.94 -0.85
N LYS A 150 -17.80 0.94 -0.42
CA LYS A 150 -17.40 -0.46 -0.50
C LYS A 150 -17.99 -1.09 -1.75
N VAL A 151 -17.21 -1.92 -2.42
CA VAL A 151 -17.63 -2.64 -3.63
C VAL A 151 -17.25 -4.12 -3.54
N ASN A 152 -17.89 -4.92 -4.39
CA ASN A 152 -17.48 -6.31 -4.56
C ASN A 152 -16.08 -6.36 -5.20
N PRO A 153 -15.20 -7.31 -4.81
CA PRO A 153 -13.85 -7.44 -5.39
C PRO A 153 -13.82 -7.62 -6.92
N THR A 154 -14.91 -8.05 -7.53
CA THR A 154 -15.03 -8.22 -8.98
C THR A 154 -15.53 -6.97 -9.72
N ASN A 155 -15.83 -5.90 -8.99
CA ASN A 155 -16.30 -4.65 -9.61
C ASN A 155 -15.10 -3.82 -10.11
N THR A 156 -14.85 -3.87 -11.41
CA THR A 156 -13.77 -3.14 -12.10
C THR A 156 -14.20 -1.75 -12.58
N SER A 157 -15.49 -1.39 -12.52
CA SER A 157 -15.97 -0.08 -12.97
C SER A 157 -15.34 1.11 -12.23
N VAL A 158 -14.70 0.85 -11.10
CA VAL A 158 -13.96 1.86 -10.32
C VAL A 158 -12.68 2.32 -11.01
N LEU A 159 -12.15 1.52 -11.94
CA LEU A 159 -10.93 1.80 -12.71
C LEU A 159 -11.21 2.61 -13.97
N GLU A 160 -12.48 2.70 -14.39
CA GLU A 160 -12.84 3.44 -15.59
C GLU A 160 -12.47 4.91 -15.49
N GLU A 161 -11.93 5.46 -16.57
CA GLU A 161 -11.66 6.89 -16.68
C GLU A 161 -12.94 7.72 -16.53
N LYS A 162 -12.80 8.88 -15.91
CA LYS A 162 -13.91 9.83 -15.73
C LYS A 162 -13.62 11.11 -16.50
N VAL A 163 -14.60 11.55 -17.25
CA VAL A 163 -14.51 12.84 -17.95
C VAL A 163 -14.51 13.98 -16.93
N GLY A 164 -13.61 14.92 -17.10
CA GLY A 164 -13.51 16.11 -16.26
C GLY A 164 -12.19 16.25 -15.53
N LYS A 165 -12.22 16.54 -14.22
CA LYS A 165 -10.99 16.72 -13.42
C LYS A 165 -10.25 15.40 -13.24
N SER A 166 -8.93 15.47 -13.25
CA SER A 166 -8.04 14.37 -12.89
C SER A 166 -8.47 13.74 -11.55
N GLN A 167 -8.45 12.42 -11.49
CA GLN A 167 -8.94 11.61 -10.38
C GLN A 167 -7.85 10.67 -9.91
N LEU A 168 -7.83 10.44 -8.60
CA LEU A 168 -7.03 9.40 -7.95
C LEU A 168 -7.99 8.44 -7.24
N THR A 169 -7.89 7.15 -7.54
CA THR A 169 -8.70 6.10 -6.94
C THR A 169 -7.82 5.22 -6.04
N LEU A 170 -8.03 5.31 -4.71
CA LEU A 170 -7.30 4.52 -3.74
C LEU A 170 -8.11 3.28 -3.37
N ILE A 171 -7.47 2.11 -3.44
CA ILE A 171 -8.13 0.80 -3.31
C ILE A 171 -7.46 -0.03 -2.23
N THR A 172 -8.25 -0.54 -1.29
CA THR A 172 -7.76 -1.49 -0.30
C THR A 172 -8.77 -2.59 0.02
N CYS A 173 -8.29 -3.70 0.58
CA CYS A 173 -9.17 -4.78 1.05
C CYS A 173 -10.02 -4.32 2.24
N ASP A 174 -11.24 -4.85 2.36
CA ASP A 174 -12.10 -4.60 3.52
C ASP A 174 -13.01 -5.79 3.83
N ASP A 175 -13.63 -5.78 5.04
CA ASP A 175 -14.53 -6.82 5.55
C ASP A 175 -13.88 -8.22 5.51
N TYR A 176 -12.83 -8.41 6.33
CA TYR A 176 -12.21 -9.72 6.49
C TYR A 176 -13.15 -10.71 7.15
N ASN A 177 -13.34 -11.88 6.51
CA ASN A 177 -14.13 -12.98 7.06
C ASN A 177 -13.18 -14.11 7.52
N PRO A 178 -12.98 -14.30 8.84
CA PRO A 178 -12.05 -15.30 9.36
C PRO A 178 -12.49 -16.75 9.05
N ASN A 179 -13.79 -17.02 8.94
CA ASN A 179 -14.30 -18.35 8.62
C ASN A 179 -13.97 -18.76 7.18
N LYS A 180 -13.86 -17.79 6.29
CA LYS A 180 -13.53 -17.99 4.87
C LYS A 180 -12.07 -17.68 4.56
N ASN A 181 -11.31 -17.16 5.53
CA ASN A 181 -9.96 -16.65 5.37
C ASN A 181 -9.85 -15.72 4.14
N LYS A 182 -10.80 -14.78 4.02
CA LYS A 182 -10.92 -13.96 2.81
C LYS A 182 -11.47 -12.55 3.11
N TRP A 183 -10.94 -11.58 2.39
CA TRP A 183 -11.48 -10.22 2.30
C TRP A 183 -12.70 -10.21 1.37
N MET A 184 -13.85 -9.75 1.89
CA MET A 184 -15.14 -9.86 1.21
C MET A 184 -15.42 -8.67 0.30
N THR A 185 -14.86 -7.51 0.60
CA THR A 185 -15.07 -6.27 -0.17
C THR A 185 -13.77 -5.54 -0.45
N ARG A 186 -13.88 -4.47 -1.25
CA ARG A 186 -12.85 -3.45 -1.44
C ARG A 186 -13.40 -2.10 -0.98
N SER A 187 -12.64 -1.38 -0.17
CA SER A 187 -12.88 0.04 0.10
C SER A 187 -12.24 0.88 -1.00
N ILE A 188 -13.05 1.73 -1.61
CA ILE A 188 -12.67 2.62 -2.69
C ILE A 188 -12.82 4.06 -2.21
N TYR A 189 -11.72 4.80 -2.25
CA TYR A 189 -11.68 6.21 -1.95
C TYR A 189 -11.36 6.96 -3.24
N VAL A 190 -12.24 7.87 -3.64
CA VAL A 190 -12.04 8.69 -4.84
C VAL A 190 -11.62 10.08 -4.41
N ALA A 191 -10.50 10.54 -4.95
CA ALA A 191 -10.01 11.90 -4.76
C ALA A 191 -9.95 12.63 -6.11
N LYS A 192 -10.31 13.91 -6.12
CA LYS A 192 -10.29 14.76 -7.32
C LYS A 192 -9.25 15.87 -7.18
N ALA A 193 -8.61 16.21 -8.29
CA ALA A 193 -7.61 17.26 -8.34
C ALA A 193 -8.17 18.61 -7.86
N VAL A 194 -7.37 19.34 -7.09
CA VAL A 194 -7.69 20.66 -6.51
C VAL A 194 -6.66 21.71 -6.90
#